data_821373b65a4d37642e4ad15e96d2fe4e
#
_entry.id   821373b65a4d37642e4ad15e96d2fe4e
#
_cell.length_a   1.000
_cell.length_b   1.000
_cell.length_c   1.000
_cell.angle_alpha   90.00
_cell.angle_beta   90.00
_cell.angle_gamma   90.00
#
_symmetry.space_group_name_H-M   'P 1'
#
loop_
_entity.id
_entity.type
_entity.pdbx_description
1 polymer ?
#
loop_
_entity_poly.entity_id
_entity_poly.type
_entity_poly.pdbx_seq_one_letter_code
_entity_poly.pdbx_strand_id
1 'polypeptide(L)'
;MKKFLLLFMGIVSLSISCSKDDDIVGPEGPGGESVSVQDFMWKAMNIWYFWQQDQADLADDRFSTNEEYNAFLTSEADPADFFDNKLRYTEDRFSFYSDDYKSLTDNLSGISRSNGVEFGLFLYGDNDTDIFGYVRYIVANSDASTKDISRGELFTGVDGQSLNESNYRDLLFGENATYTLNMADIADGEITPNDKSVELTKQDGLVENPVFIVNSYDINGQKIGYLMYNGFTNEFDEDLNDAFGQLKSDGVTDLVLDLRYNPGGSVNSSRLLSSMVFSSNTNNVYIRQRWNDKLLEVFTDEDLTDYFADKTGAGTAINTLSLNRVYVLTTGSSASASELVINGLNPYVEVIKIGTTTRGKNEFSLTMVDDPNRDGAPFIYTPSRENQINPENSWAIQPLVGRNENSVGFSDYTAGFDPDIELKEDLENLGVLGDENEPLLAKAIEEITGISGKRDFTVKTPVELFTSSKMFTPMKDNMVLDKPLHLNLDLK
;
A
#
# COMPACT_ATOMS: atom_id res chain seq x y z
N MET A 1 -91.08 -33.73 16.95
CA MET A 1 -89.91 -33.88 16.01
C MET A 1 -89.89 -32.67 15.12
N LYS A 2 -89.24 -31.62 15.49
CA LYS A 2 -89.02 -30.42 14.65
C LYS A 2 -87.55 -30.08 14.71
N LYS A 3 -86.85 -30.15 13.56
CA LYS A 3 -85.46 -29.76 13.32
C LYS A 3 -85.42 -28.25 13.27
N PHE A 4 -84.62 -27.65 14.17
CA PHE A 4 -84.26 -26.25 14.04
C PHE A 4 -82.85 -26.19 13.33
N LEU A 5 -82.83 -25.47 12.22
CA LEU A 5 -81.65 -25.16 11.45
C LEU A 5 -81.18 -23.79 11.90
N LEU A 6 -80.01 -23.72 12.57
CA LEU A 6 -79.34 -22.47 12.93
C LEU A 6 -78.31 -22.13 11.87
N LEU A 7 -78.57 -21.02 11.18
CA LEU A 7 -77.70 -20.43 10.17
C LEU A 7 -76.63 -19.61 10.92
N PHE A 8 -75.36 -20.07 10.89
CA PHE A 8 -74.24 -19.29 11.42
C PHE A 8 -73.60 -18.46 10.28
N MET A 9 -73.83 -17.15 10.36
CA MET A 9 -73.27 -16.17 9.43
C MET A 9 -71.83 -15.86 9.91
N GLY A 10 -70.83 -16.51 9.27
CA GLY A 10 -69.39 -16.25 9.56
C GLY A 10 -68.98 -14.96 8.90
N ILE A 11 -68.62 -13.98 9.71
CA ILE A 11 -67.92 -12.76 9.27
C ILE A 11 -66.44 -13.16 9.04
N VAL A 12 -66.07 -13.21 7.78
CA VAL A 12 -64.69 -13.33 7.39
C VAL A 12 -64.04 -11.95 7.52
N SER A 13 -63.31 -11.72 8.61
CA SER A 13 -62.38 -10.58 8.76
C SER A 13 -61.19 -10.85 7.94
N LEU A 14 -61.06 -10.21 6.79
CA LEU A 14 -59.80 -10.11 6.04
C LEU A 14 -58.83 -9.23 6.85
N SER A 15 -57.97 -9.85 7.64
CA SER A 15 -56.76 -9.21 8.15
C SER A 15 -55.81 -9.07 6.98
N ILE A 16 -55.75 -7.87 6.41
CA ILE A 16 -54.63 -7.45 5.55
C ILE A 16 -53.46 -7.30 6.48
N SER A 17 -52.62 -8.35 6.54
CA SER A 17 -51.27 -8.27 7.05
C SER A 17 -50.46 -7.53 6.00
N CYS A 18 -50.21 -6.23 6.19
CA CYS A 18 -49.07 -5.58 5.57
C CYS A 18 -47.82 -6.17 6.21
N SER A 19 -47.24 -7.19 5.60
CA SER A 19 -45.81 -7.43 5.74
C SER A 19 -45.13 -6.28 5.00
N LYS A 20 -44.51 -5.38 5.73
CA LYS A 20 -43.45 -4.57 5.18
C LYS A 20 -42.26 -5.51 4.95
N ASP A 21 -42.24 -6.17 3.82
CA ASP A 21 -41.01 -6.49 3.15
C ASP A 21 -40.53 -5.14 2.58
N ASP A 22 -39.76 -4.44 3.34
CA ASP A 22 -38.86 -3.42 2.79
C ASP A 22 -37.83 -4.20 1.95
N ASP A 23 -38.22 -4.60 0.74
CA ASP A 23 -37.28 -4.84 -0.33
C ASP A 23 -36.53 -3.50 -0.49
N ILE A 24 -35.27 -3.47 -0.03
CA ILE A 24 -34.36 -2.39 -0.30
C ILE A 24 -34.06 -2.48 -1.80
N VAL A 25 -34.94 -1.91 -2.61
CA VAL A 25 -34.67 -1.61 -3.99
C VAL A 25 -33.61 -0.52 -3.91
N GLY A 26 -32.35 -0.84 -4.27
CA GLY A 26 -31.31 0.14 -4.34
C GLY A 26 -31.72 1.32 -5.23
N PRO A 27 -31.11 2.48 -5.10
CA PRO A 27 -31.45 3.64 -5.90
C PRO A 27 -31.31 3.32 -7.39
N GLU A 28 -32.40 3.54 -8.15
CA GLU A 28 -32.44 3.32 -9.59
C GLU A 28 -32.27 4.65 -10.33
N GLY A 29 -31.39 4.65 -11.32
CA GLY A 29 -31.22 5.76 -12.26
C GLY A 29 -32.40 5.93 -13.24
N PRO A 30 -32.45 7.03 -14.01
CA PRO A 30 -33.42 7.22 -15.09
C PRO A 30 -33.25 6.14 -16.17
N GLY A 31 -34.13 5.15 -16.19
CA GLY A 31 -34.09 4.00 -17.10
C GLY A 31 -33.96 2.64 -16.41
N GLY A 32 -33.93 2.59 -15.06
CA GLY A 32 -33.78 1.36 -14.28
C GLY A 32 -32.36 0.82 -14.20
N GLU A 33 -31.35 1.62 -14.49
CA GLU A 33 -29.94 1.26 -14.28
C GLU A 33 -29.61 1.32 -12.79
N SER A 34 -28.98 0.27 -12.29
CA SER A 34 -28.52 0.22 -10.88
C SER A 34 -27.37 1.20 -10.67
N VAL A 35 -27.49 2.07 -9.68
CA VAL A 35 -26.43 2.99 -9.21
C VAL A 35 -25.91 2.56 -7.82
N SER A 36 -26.03 1.27 -7.51
CA SER A 36 -25.63 0.72 -6.22
C SER A 36 -24.15 0.95 -5.91
N VAL A 37 -23.29 0.94 -6.93
CA VAL A 37 -21.85 1.20 -6.77
C VAL A 37 -21.60 2.65 -6.38
N GLN A 38 -22.20 3.60 -7.07
CA GLN A 38 -22.07 5.03 -6.76
C GLN A 38 -22.68 5.36 -5.38
N ASP A 39 -23.78 4.74 -5.02
CA ASP A 39 -24.44 4.88 -3.70
C ASP A 39 -23.51 4.38 -2.58
N PHE A 40 -22.92 3.21 -2.76
CA PHE A 40 -21.90 2.67 -1.85
C PHE A 40 -20.72 3.64 -1.71
N MET A 41 -20.13 4.08 -2.83
CA MET A 41 -18.98 4.97 -2.84
C MET A 41 -19.26 6.29 -2.10
N TRP A 42 -20.42 6.91 -2.41
CA TRP A 42 -20.80 8.16 -1.75
C TRP A 42 -20.99 7.98 -0.24
N LYS A 43 -21.74 6.97 0.19
CA LYS A 43 -22.00 6.70 1.62
C LYS A 43 -20.73 6.40 2.40
N ALA A 44 -19.84 5.59 1.82
CA ALA A 44 -18.58 5.27 2.43
C ALA A 44 -17.68 6.50 2.58
N MET A 45 -17.55 7.31 1.50
CA MET A 45 -16.75 8.53 1.53
C MET A 45 -17.35 9.62 2.43
N ASN A 46 -18.66 9.77 2.49
CA ASN A 46 -19.34 10.71 3.39
C ASN A 46 -19.02 10.44 4.87
N ILE A 47 -18.79 9.18 5.26
CA ILE A 47 -18.43 8.81 6.63
C ILE A 47 -16.95 8.92 6.88
N TRP A 48 -16.14 8.33 6.00
CA TRP A 48 -14.75 7.99 6.31
C TRP A 48 -13.71 8.90 5.68
N TYR A 49 -14.03 9.61 4.60
CA TYR A 49 -13.06 10.38 3.83
C TYR A 49 -12.43 11.52 4.63
N PHE A 50 -11.10 11.65 4.55
CA PHE A 50 -10.38 12.66 5.32
C PHE A 50 -10.82 14.09 5.01
N TRP A 51 -11.07 14.41 3.73
CA TRP A 51 -11.55 15.72 3.28
C TRP A 51 -13.08 15.78 3.08
N GLN A 52 -13.85 15.00 3.86
CA GLN A 52 -15.31 14.96 3.75
C GLN A 52 -15.93 16.35 3.88
N GLN A 53 -15.44 17.17 4.80
CA GLN A 53 -15.93 18.53 5.05
C GLN A 53 -15.49 19.54 3.98
N ASP A 54 -14.40 19.27 3.26
CA ASP A 54 -13.84 20.14 2.22
C ASP A 54 -14.42 19.80 0.83
N GLN A 55 -15.01 18.61 0.66
CA GLN A 55 -15.66 18.16 -0.57
C GLN A 55 -17.17 18.44 -0.51
N ALA A 56 -17.61 19.48 -1.23
CA ALA A 56 -18.98 19.96 -1.19
C ALA A 56 -20.04 18.88 -1.52
N ASP A 57 -19.72 17.94 -2.42
CA ASP A 57 -20.60 16.87 -2.81
C ASP A 57 -20.74 15.76 -1.74
N LEU A 58 -19.89 15.79 -0.72
CA LEU A 58 -19.95 14.89 0.45
C LEU A 58 -20.61 15.52 1.69
N ALA A 59 -21.14 16.75 1.61
CA ALA A 59 -21.78 17.38 2.75
C ALA A 59 -23.08 16.63 3.14
N ASP A 60 -23.38 16.54 4.45
CA ASP A 60 -24.55 15.81 4.99
C ASP A 60 -25.88 16.39 4.55
N ASP A 61 -25.93 17.69 4.32
CA ASP A 61 -27.11 18.44 3.87
C ASP A 61 -27.11 18.71 2.36
N ARG A 62 -26.27 18.03 1.59
CA ARG A 62 -26.10 18.23 0.15
C ARG A 62 -27.38 17.99 -0.65
N PHE A 63 -28.19 17.04 -0.23
CA PHE A 63 -29.42 16.64 -0.94
C PHE A 63 -30.64 16.82 -0.06
N SER A 64 -31.62 17.56 -0.58
CA SER A 64 -32.88 17.83 0.13
C SER A 64 -33.93 16.77 -0.15
N THR A 65 -33.79 16.00 -1.24
CA THR A 65 -34.75 14.96 -1.68
C THR A 65 -33.99 13.76 -2.25
N ASN A 66 -34.65 12.60 -2.28
CA ASN A 66 -34.15 11.38 -2.92
C ASN A 66 -33.96 11.59 -4.43
N GLU A 67 -34.80 12.41 -5.06
CA GLU A 67 -34.68 12.72 -6.51
C GLU A 67 -33.38 13.47 -6.80
N GLU A 68 -32.99 14.44 -5.97
CA GLU A 68 -31.72 15.14 -6.10
C GLU A 68 -30.54 14.19 -5.89
N TYR A 69 -30.61 13.31 -4.89
CA TYR A 69 -29.59 12.31 -4.62
C TYR A 69 -29.44 11.33 -5.79
N ASN A 70 -30.54 10.75 -6.28
CA ASN A 70 -30.51 9.85 -7.43
C ASN A 70 -30.01 10.53 -8.70
N ALA A 71 -30.37 11.80 -8.93
CA ALA A 71 -29.84 12.57 -10.06
C ALA A 71 -28.32 12.80 -9.95
N PHE A 72 -27.81 12.95 -8.73
CA PHE A 72 -26.36 13.05 -8.50
C PHE A 72 -25.66 11.71 -8.75
N LEU A 73 -26.18 10.60 -8.24
CA LEU A 73 -25.59 9.27 -8.47
C LEU A 73 -25.52 8.88 -9.94
N THR A 74 -26.50 9.34 -10.74
CA THR A 74 -26.56 9.09 -12.19
C THR A 74 -25.82 10.12 -13.04
N SER A 75 -25.18 11.12 -12.43
CA SER A 75 -24.47 12.18 -13.16
C SER A 75 -23.25 11.70 -13.91
N GLU A 76 -22.66 10.58 -13.50
CA GLU A 76 -21.61 9.84 -14.18
C GLU A 76 -22.03 8.36 -14.23
N ALA A 77 -22.06 7.81 -15.46
CA ALA A 77 -22.50 6.40 -15.65
C ALA A 77 -21.41 5.41 -15.20
N ASP A 78 -20.13 5.76 -15.39
CA ASP A 78 -19.00 4.95 -14.96
C ASP A 78 -18.70 5.24 -13.48
N PRO A 79 -18.72 4.21 -12.59
CA PRO A 79 -18.35 4.37 -11.19
C PRO A 79 -16.93 4.94 -10.98
N ALA A 80 -15.99 4.63 -11.87
CA ALA A 80 -14.64 5.18 -11.84
C ALA A 80 -14.64 6.69 -12.04
N ASP A 81 -15.33 7.16 -13.08
CA ASP A 81 -15.51 8.59 -13.38
C ASP A 81 -16.27 9.29 -12.24
N PHE A 82 -17.26 8.62 -11.64
CA PHE A 82 -18.00 9.14 -10.49
C PHE A 82 -17.08 9.35 -9.28
N PHE A 83 -16.25 8.35 -8.95
CA PHE A 83 -15.28 8.46 -7.87
C PHE A 83 -14.29 9.60 -8.10
N ASP A 84 -13.68 9.65 -9.28
CA ASP A 84 -12.62 10.63 -9.59
C ASP A 84 -13.17 12.06 -9.74
N ASN A 85 -14.33 12.25 -10.40
CA ASN A 85 -14.84 13.58 -10.75
C ASN A 85 -15.77 14.17 -9.69
N LYS A 86 -16.44 13.34 -8.86
CA LYS A 86 -17.46 13.81 -7.90
C LYS A 86 -17.03 13.68 -6.45
N LEU A 87 -16.27 12.64 -6.09
CA LEU A 87 -16.01 12.31 -4.69
C LEU A 87 -14.62 12.73 -4.22
N ARG A 88 -13.60 12.68 -5.09
CA ARG A 88 -12.23 13.04 -4.71
C ARG A 88 -12.05 14.54 -4.58
N TYR A 89 -11.38 14.94 -3.49
CA TYR A 89 -10.91 16.30 -3.27
C TYR A 89 -9.66 16.60 -4.10
N THR A 90 -9.47 17.85 -4.49
CA THR A 90 -8.39 18.24 -5.42
C THR A 90 -6.96 18.00 -4.90
N GLU A 91 -6.78 17.98 -3.57
CA GLU A 91 -5.49 17.69 -2.94
C GLU A 91 -5.23 16.19 -2.73
N ASP A 92 -6.24 15.34 -2.95
CA ASP A 92 -6.13 13.89 -2.82
C ASP A 92 -5.32 13.30 -3.98
N ARG A 93 -4.12 12.82 -3.66
CA ARG A 93 -3.17 12.25 -4.62
C ARG A 93 -3.19 10.73 -4.68
N PHE A 94 -3.83 10.06 -3.71
CA PHE A 94 -3.57 8.64 -3.48
C PHE A 94 -4.83 7.77 -3.28
N SER A 95 -6.02 8.33 -3.09
CA SER A 95 -7.25 7.52 -3.07
C SER A 95 -7.45 6.84 -4.42
N PHE A 96 -7.88 5.59 -4.39
CA PHE A 96 -8.14 4.80 -5.59
C PHE A 96 -9.29 3.80 -5.39
N TYR A 97 -9.64 3.08 -6.44
CA TYR A 97 -10.69 2.07 -6.47
C TYR A 97 -10.21 0.82 -7.21
N SER A 98 -10.97 -0.25 -7.05
CA SER A 98 -10.87 -1.49 -7.83
C SER A 98 -12.28 -1.98 -8.13
N ASP A 99 -12.50 -2.50 -9.33
CA ASP A 99 -13.74 -3.16 -9.73
C ASP A 99 -13.84 -4.60 -9.20
N ASP A 100 -12.76 -5.10 -8.59
CA ASP A 100 -12.66 -6.41 -7.95
C ASP A 100 -11.98 -6.29 -6.57
N TYR A 101 -12.81 -6.33 -5.50
CA TYR A 101 -12.30 -6.25 -4.13
C TYR A 101 -11.43 -7.44 -3.75
N LYS A 102 -11.66 -8.63 -4.33
CA LYS A 102 -10.84 -9.80 -4.01
C LYS A 102 -9.44 -9.66 -4.55
N SER A 103 -9.30 -9.24 -5.80
CA SER A 103 -8.00 -8.92 -6.38
C SER A 103 -7.26 -7.85 -5.57
N LEU A 104 -7.97 -6.81 -5.10
CA LEU A 104 -7.40 -5.79 -4.25
C LEU A 104 -6.88 -6.37 -2.94
N THR A 105 -7.71 -7.14 -2.22
CA THR A 105 -7.36 -7.67 -0.90
C THR A 105 -6.27 -8.74 -0.96
N ASP A 106 -6.27 -9.59 -1.99
CA ASP A 106 -5.19 -10.56 -2.25
C ASP A 106 -3.85 -9.83 -2.45
N ASN A 107 -3.84 -8.78 -3.28
CA ASN A 107 -2.62 -7.98 -3.48
C ASN A 107 -2.13 -7.30 -2.19
N LEU A 108 -3.03 -6.77 -1.36
CA LEU A 108 -2.67 -6.18 -0.07
C LEU A 108 -2.10 -7.23 0.91
N SER A 109 -2.43 -8.50 0.73
CA SER A 109 -1.88 -9.65 1.45
C SER A 109 -0.61 -10.22 0.80
N GLY A 110 -0.02 -9.53 -0.16
CA GLY A 110 1.21 -9.96 -0.86
C GLY A 110 1.01 -11.06 -1.89
N ILE A 111 -0.23 -11.34 -2.29
CA ILE A 111 -0.58 -12.36 -3.30
C ILE A 111 -0.91 -11.66 -4.62
N SER A 112 -0.17 -11.98 -5.67
CA SER A 112 -0.34 -11.31 -6.95
C SER A 112 -0.31 -12.27 -8.14
N ARG A 113 -0.76 -11.77 -9.30
CA ARG A 113 -0.49 -12.40 -10.60
C ARG A 113 0.72 -11.74 -11.23
N SER A 114 1.89 -12.35 -11.09
CA SER A 114 3.17 -11.80 -11.52
C SER A 114 4.09 -12.88 -12.06
N ASN A 115 5.06 -12.51 -12.90
CA ASN A 115 6.17 -13.37 -13.28
C ASN A 115 7.38 -13.25 -12.33
N GLY A 116 7.35 -12.30 -11.39
CA GLY A 116 8.35 -12.10 -10.35
C GLY A 116 9.52 -11.21 -10.72
N VAL A 117 9.53 -10.56 -11.88
CA VAL A 117 10.51 -9.49 -12.17
C VAL A 117 10.02 -8.18 -11.58
N GLU A 118 10.74 -7.65 -10.60
CA GLU A 118 10.53 -6.29 -10.12
C GLU A 118 11.48 -5.34 -10.85
N PHE A 119 10.94 -4.29 -11.46
CA PHE A 119 11.68 -3.39 -12.34
C PHE A 119 11.31 -1.93 -12.18
N GLY A 120 12.22 -1.05 -12.58
CA GLY A 120 11.97 0.36 -12.81
C GLY A 120 11.90 0.68 -14.29
N LEU A 121 11.14 1.70 -14.68
CA LEU A 121 11.01 2.22 -16.03
C LEU A 121 11.50 3.67 -16.10
N PHE A 122 12.13 4.02 -17.20
CA PHE A 122 12.72 5.32 -17.47
C PHE A 122 12.37 5.83 -18.86
N LEU A 123 12.32 7.16 -19.00
CA LEU A 123 12.36 7.82 -20.28
C LEU A 123 13.82 8.00 -20.72
N TYR A 124 14.10 7.93 -22.02
CA TYR A 124 15.46 8.17 -22.55
C TYR A 124 15.93 9.62 -22.38
N GLY A 125 15.02 10.56 -22.16
CA GLY A 125 15.29 11.96 -21.88
C GLY A 125 14.02 12.75 -21.57
N ASP A 126 14.14 13.97 -21.07
CA ASP A 126 13.02 14.80 -20.57
C ASP A 126 11.88 15.08 -21.59
N ASN A 127 12.15 14.95 -22.89
CA ASN A 127 11.18 15.15 -23.96
C ASN A 127 11.00 13.91 -24.84
N ASP A 128 11.47 12.75 -24.39
CA ASP A 128 11.34 11.49 -25.09
C ASP A 128 10.09 10.76 -24.60
N THR A 129 9.48 9.99 -25.50
CA THR A 129 8.37 9.10 -25.20
C THR A 129 8.82 7.64 -25.12
N ASP A 130 10.05 7.37 -25.56
CA ASP A 130 10.62 6.03 -25.54
C ASP A 130 11.06 5.63 -24.11
N ILE A 131 10.75 4.38 -23.76
CA ILE A 131 10.96 3.82 -22.42
C ILE A 131 11.95 2.67 -22.49
N PHE A 132 12.81 2.58 -21.48
CA PHE A 132 13.55 1.37 -21.14
C PHE A 132 13.31 0.99 -19.68
N GLY A 133 13.57 -0.28 -19.35
CA GLY A 133 13.46 -0.77 -17.99
C GLY A 133 14.78 -1.36 -17.48
N TYR A 134 14.91 -1.43 -16.16
CA TYR A 134 15.97 -2.18 -15.49
C TYR A 134 15.40 -3.08 -14.41
N VAL A 135 16.00 -4.24 -14.25
CA VAL A 135 15.63 -5.21 -13.22
C VAL A 135 16.13 -4.74 -11.86
N ARG A 136 15.24 -4.56 -10.90
CA ARG A 136 15.54 -4.21 -9.53
C ARG A 136 15.93 -5.42 -8.69
N TYR A 137 15.07 -6.44 -8.73
CA TYR A 137 15.29 -7.75 -8.10
C TYR A 137 14.30 -8.78 -8.66
N ILE A 138 14.51 -10.03 -8.29
CA ILE A 138 13.67 -11.16 -8.69
C ILE A 138 13.01 -11.74 -7.44
N VAL A 139 11.69 -11.89 -7.50
CA VAL A 139 10.91 -12.55 -6.43
C VAL A 139 11.22 -14.03 -6.40
N ALA A 140 11.52 -14.57 -5.23
CA ALA A 140 11.82 -15.98 -5.06
C ALA A 140 10.62 -16.87 -5.45
N ASN A 141 10.90 -18.07 -5.95
CA ASN A 141 9.91 -19.06 -6.39
C ASN A 141 8.97 -18.59 -7.53
N SER A 142 9.32 -17.53 -8.23
CA SER A 142 8.62 -17.04 -9.41
C SER A 142 9.14 -17.69 -10.69
N ASP A 143 8.43 -17.50 -11.82
CA ASP A 143 8.90 -17.91 -13.13
C ASP A 143 10.28 -17.29 -13.45
N ALA A 144 10.41 -15.98 -13.20
CA ALA A 144 11.67 -15.26 -13.41
C ALA A 144 12.84 -15.83 -12.60
N SER A 145 12.60 -16.39 -11.40
CA SER A 145 13.65 -16.99 -10.57
C SER A 145 14.31 -18.23 -11.21
N THR A 146 13.69 -18.79 -12.27
CA THR A 146 14.18 -19.93 -13.04
C THR A 146 14.84 -19.53 -14.36
N LYS A 147 14.85 -18.24 -14.70
CA LYS A 147 15.33 -17.71 -15.98
C LYS A 147 16.71 -17.04 -15.81
N ASP A 148 17.37 -16.87 -16.95
CA ASP A 148 18.62 -16.11 -17.03
C ASP A 148 18.29 -14.59 -17.06
N ILE A 149 17.91 -14.06 -15.91
CA ILE A 149 17.63 -12.63 -15.69
C ILE A 149 18.03 -12.25 -14.26
N SER A 150 18.66 -11.09 -14.10
CA SER A 150 19.20 -10.65 -12.82
C SER A 150 19.13 -9.13 -12.66
N ARG A 151 19.33 -8.68 -11.40
CA ARG A 151 19.44 -7.27 -11.07
C ARG A 151 20.43 -6.53 -11.96
N GLY A 152 20.03 -5.37 -12.46
CA GLY A 152 20.86 -4.47 -13.25
C GLY A 152 20.73 -4.71 -14.76
N GLU A 153 20.16 -5.81 -15.20
CA GLU A 153 19.91 -6.01 -16.62
C GLU A 153 18.82 -5.06 -17.12
N LEU A 154 19.02 -4.53 -18.33
CA LEU A 154 18.11 -3.60 -18.96
C LEU A 154 17.28 -4.28 -20.05
N PHE A 155 16.10 -3.72 -20.32
CA PHE A 155 15.26 -4.11 -21.45
C PHE A 155 14.63 -2.88 -22.11
N THR A 156 14.47 -2.93 -23.43
CA THR A 156 13.97 -1.83 -24.24
C THR A 156 12.71 -2.17 -25.00
N GLY A 157 12.25 -3.43 -24.92
CA GLY A 157 11.09 -3.90 -25.66
C GLY A 157 10.44 -5.13 -25.05
N VAL A 158 9.23 -5.42 -25.54
CA VAL A 158 8.42 -6.60 -25.22
C VAL A 158 7.89 -7.20 -26.51
N ASP A 159 8.07 -8.53 -26.69
CA ASP A 159 7.59 -9.27 -27.87
C ASP A 159 8.02 -8.64 -29.20
N GLY A 160 9.26 -8.10 -29.26
CA GLY A 160 9.83 -7.42 -30.42
C GLY A 160 9.30 -6.02 -30.68
N GLN A 161 8.50 -5.44 -29.77
CA GLN A 161 8.02 -4.07 -29.84
C GLN A 161 8.80 -3.20 -28.87
N SER A 162 9.34 -2.07 -29.35
CA SER A 162 10.00 -1.07 -28.47
C SER A 162 8.99 -0.46 -27.51
N LEU A 163 9.40 -0.29 -26.24
CA LEU A 163 8.57 0.33 -25.20
C LEU A 163 8.51 1.85 -25.36
N ASN A 164 7.31 2.41 -25.15
CA ASN A 164 7.08 3.85 -25.09
C ASN A 164 5.88 4.16 -24.17
N GLU A 165 5.63 5.45 -23.90
CA GLU A 165 4.54 5.91 -23.01
C GLU A 165 3.15 5.42 -23.44
N SER A 166 2.91 5.15 -24.73
CA SER A 166 1.60 4.73 -25.23
C SER A 166 1.35 3.22 -25.11
N ASN A 167 2.39 2.36 -25.01
CA ASN A 167 2.24 0.91 -25.09
C ASN A 167 2.77 0.13 -23.88
N TYR A 168 3.59 0.74 -23.00
CA TYR A 168 4.23 0.01 -21.91
C TYR A 168 3.23 -0.65 -20.95
N ARG A 169 2.07 -0.02 -20.73
CA ARG A 169 1.03 -0.56 -19.84
C ARG A 169 0.44 -1.85 -20.40
N ASP A 170 0.03 -1.84 -21.65
CA ASP A 170 -0.57 -3.01 -22.30
C ASP A 170 0.44 -4.15 -22.44
N LEU A 171 1.70 -3.84 -22.77
CA LEU A 171 2.73 -4.83 -23.01
C LEU A 171 3.21 -5.51 -21.72
N LEU A 172 3.42 -4.74 -20.63
CA LEU A 172 3.99 -5.27 -19.38
C LEU A 172 2.90 -5.71 -18.38
N PHE A 173 1.80 -4.96 -18.30
CA PHE A 173 0.77 -5.13 -17.27
C PHE A 173 -0.58 -5.62 -17.81
N GLY A 174 -0.74 -5.73 -19.13
CA GLY A 174 -1.95 -6.24 -19.77
C GLY A 174 -2.24 -7.72 -19.44
N GLU A 175 -3.32 -8.25 -20.01
CA GLU A 175 -3.86 -9.59 -19.71
C GLU A 175 -2.98 -10.75 -20.23
N ASN A 176 -1.96 -10.48 -21.04
CA ASN A 176 -1.06 -11.51 -21.56
C ASN A 176 -0.45 -12.33 -20.42
N ALA A 177 -0.67 -13.63 -20.44
CA ALA A 177 -0.09 -14.55 -19.47
C ALA A 177 1.44 -14.69 -19.63
N THR A 178 1.93 -14.60 -20.87
CA THR A 178 3.34 -14.76 -21.23
C THR A 178 3.76 -13.65 -22.16
N TYR A 179 4.94 -13.11 -21.97
CA TYR A 179 5.59 -12.14 -22.85
C TYR A 179 7.11 -12.28 -22.79
N THR A 180 7.82 -11.73 -23.77
CA THR A 180 9.28 -11.81 -23.89
C THR A 180 9.90 -10.44 -23.74
N LEU A 181 10.76 -10.23 -22.72
CA LEU A 181 11.59 -9.04 -22.60
C LEU A 181 12.69 -9.07 -23.66
N ASN A 182 12.85 -7.98 -24.39
CA ASN A 182 13.98 -7.75 -25.30
C ASN A 182 15.05 -6.96 -24.55
N MET A 183 16.17 -7.62 -24.28
CA MET A 183 17.19 -7.11 -23.37
C MET A 183 18.11 -6.09 -24.06
N ALA A 184 18.85 -5.33 -23.25
CA ALA A 184 19.79 -4.31 -23.71
C ALA A 184 20.99 -4.24 -22.78
N ASP A 185 22.10 -3.69 -23.30
CA ASP A 185 23.30 -3.35 -22.56
C ASP A 185 23.40 -1.84 -22.38
N ILE A 186 24.11 -1.41 -21.32
CA ILE A 186 24.47 -0.01 -21.09
C ILE A 186 25.97 0.13 -21.00
N ALA A 187 26.54 1.11 -21.70
CA ALA A 187 27.96 1.47 -21.60
C ALA A 187 28.13 2.96 -21.85
N ASP A 188 28.83 3.64 -20.95
CA ASP A 188 29.08 5.08 -21.01
C ASP A 188 27.77 5.92 -21.18
N GLY A 189 26.67 5.46 -20.55
CA GLY A 189 25.33 6.07 -20.61
C GLY A 189 24.53 5.76 -21.88
N GLU A 190 25.12 5.04 -22.85
CA GLU A 190 24.41 4.63 -24.08
C GLU A 190 23.79 3.24 -23.91
N ILE A 191 22.47 3.15 -24.16
CA ILE A 191 21.71 1.91 -24.08
C ILE A 191 21.54 1.33 -25.48
N THR A 192 22.00 0.09 -25.66
CA THR A 192 21.99 -0.61 -26.93
C THR A 192 21.27 -1.96 -26.81
N PRO A 193 20.20 -2.23 -27.60
CA PRO A 193 19.59 -3.55 -27.64
C PRO A 193 20.62 -4.62 -27.93
N ASN A 194 20.53 -5.76 -27.23
CA ASN A 194 21.35 -6.93 -27.46
C ASN A 194 20.52 -8.13 -27.97
N ASP A 195 21.19 -9.25 -28.27
CA ASP A 195 20.51 -10.45 -28.83
C ASP A 195 19.80 -11.30 -27.75
N LYS A 196 19.91 -10.91 -26.46
CA LYS A 196 19.26 -11.64 -25.35
C LYS A 196 17.79 -11.33 -25.30
N SER A 197 16.98 -12.37 -25.10
CA SER A 197 15.55 -12.25 -24.82
C SER A 197 15.15 -13.22 -23.72
N VAL A 198 14.21 -12.82 -22.87
CA VAL A 198 13.77 -13.61 -21.71
C VAL A 198 12.25 -13.75 -21.75
N GLU A 199 11.79 -14.97 -22.01
CA GLU A 199 10.36 -15.30 -21.93
C GLU A 199 9.94 -15.47 -20.47
N LEU A 200 8.89 -14.76 -20.07
CA LEU A 200 8.36 -14.69 -18.72
C LEU A 200 6.87 -15.03 -18.72
N THR A 201 6.47 -15.87 -17.77
CA THR A 201 5.07 -16.26 -17.58
C THR A 201 4.55 -15.78 -16.24
N LYS A 202 3.43 -15.05 -16.25
CA LYS A 202 2.73 -14.64 -15.03
C LYS A 202 2.11 -15.86 -14.35
N GLN A 203 2.33 -15.98 -13.05
CA GLN A 203 1.78 -17.03 -12.19
C GLN A 203 0.67 -16.39 -11.33
N ASP A 204 -0.50 -17.04 -11.25
CA ASP A 204 -1.54 -16.65 -10.31
C ASP A 204 -1.14 -17.08 -8.90
N GLY A 205 -1.38 -16.23 -7.91
CA GLY A 205 -1.10 -16.55 -6.52
C GLY A 205 0.39 -16.55 -6.16
N LEU A 206 1.24 -15.80 -6.89
CA LEU A 206 2.62 -15.59 -6.47
C LEU A 206 2.66 -14.82 -5.16
N VAL A 207 3.35 -15.38 -4.17
CA VAL A 207 3.53 -14.78 -2.84
C VAL A 207 4.93 -14.19 -2.75
N GLU A 208 5.01 -12.89 -2.47
CA GLU A 208 6.27 -12.21 -2.18
C GLU A 208 6.47 -12.08 -0.67
N ASN A 209 7.49 -12.76 -0.12
CA ASN A 209 7.90 -12.50 1.27
C ASN A 209 8.67 -11.18 1.30
N PRO A 210 8.18 -10.15 2.00
CA PRO A 210 8.83 -8.83 2.04
C PRO A 210 10.14 -8.80 2.81
N VAL A 211 10.41 -9.76 3.69
CA VAL A 211 11.73 -9.96 4.33
C VAL A 211 12.68 -10.54 3.29
N PHE A 212 13.20 -9.68 2.43
CA PHE A 212 13.90 -10.11 1.22
C PHE A 212 15.33 -10.57 1.48
N ILE A 213 16.09 -9.81 2.29
CA ILE A 213 17.48 -10.14 2.67
C ILE A 213 17.69 -9.81 4.14
N VAL A 214 18.28 -10.75 4.89
CA VAL A 214 18.75 -10.55 6.26
C VAL A 214 20.22 -10.98 6.34
N ASN A 215 21.13 -10.05 6.61
CA ASN A 215 22.55 -10.31 6.74
C ASN A 215 23.12 -9.64 7.99
N SER A 216 24.25 -10.16 8.48
CA SER A 216 25.07 -9.50 9.48
C SER A 216 26.55 -9.49 9.07
N TYR A 217 27.24 -8.38 9.32
CA TYR A 217 28.65 -8.18 8.96
C TYR A 217 29.45 -7.89 10.23
N ASP A 218 30.67 -8.42 10.30
CA ASP A 218 31.67 -8.06 11.32
C ASP A 218 32.77 -7.27 10.66
N ILE A 219 32.71 -5.94 10.77
CA ILE A 219 33.67 -5.06 10.15
C ILE A 219 34.47 -4.36 11.26
N ASN A 220 35.71 -4.80 11.46
CA ASN A 220 36.60 -4.31 12.51
C ASN A 220 36.00 -4.37 13.93
N GLY A 221 35.23 -5.39 14.19
CA GLY A 221 34.57 -5.61 15.49
C GLY A 221 33.25 -4.88 15.67
N GLN A 222 32.78 -4.10 14.67
CA GLN A 222 31.43 -3.58 14.64
C GLN A 222 30.49 -4.58 13.99
N LYS A 223 29.40 -4.91 14.69
CA LYS A 223 28.36 -5.85 14.24
C LYS A 223 27.24 -5.08 13.56
N ILE A 224 27.23 -5.10 12.24
CA ILE A 224 26.28 -4.36 11.40
C ILE A 224 25.24 -5.33 10.85
N GLY A 225 23.97 -5.12 11.17
CA GLY A 225 22.86 -5.80 10.56
C GLY A 225 22.41 -5.12 9.27
N TYR A 226 21.93 -5.90 8.33
CA TYR A 226 21.28 -5.43 7.12
C TYR A 226 19.94 -6.16 6.95
N LEU A 227 18.89 -5.41 6.79
CA LEU A 227 17.56 -5.91 6.46
C LEU A 227 17.03 -5.18 5.24
N MET A 228 16.83 -5.89 4.12
CA MET A 228 16.04 -5.39 3.01
C MET A 228 14.60 -5.85 3.14
N TYR A 229 13.68 -4.89 3.23
CA TYR A 229 12.26 -5.11 3.47
C TYR A 229 11.43 -4.41 2.40
N ASN A 230 10.74 -5.18 1.55
CA ASN A 230 10.18 -4.72 0.28
C ASN A 230 8.67 -4.42 0.30
N GLY A 231 8.01 -4.54 1.45
CA GLY A 231 6.59 -4.23 1.62
C GLY A 231 6.15 -4.45 3.07
N PHE A 232 5.15 -3.71 3.54
CA PHE A 232 4.57 -3.89 4.86
C PHE A 232 3.30 -4.75 4.75
N THR A 233 3.50 -6.07 4.72
CA THR A 233 2.46 -7.09 4.58
C THR A 233 2.32 -7.83 5.91
N ASN A 234 1.19 -7.69 6.58
CA ASN A 234 0.98 -8.15 7.97
C ASN A 234 1.03 -9.67 8.12
N GLU A 235 0.79 -10.43 7.06
CA GLU A 235 0.95 -11.89 7.02
C GLU A 235 2.38 -12.33 7.31
N PHE A 236 3.37 -11.45 7.15
CA PHE A 236 4.80 -11.72 7.37
C PHE A 236 5.38 -11.03 8.61
N ASP A 237 4.53 -10.55 9.53
CA ASP A 237 4.99 -9.91 10.77
C ASP A 237 5.83 -10.85 11.65
N GLU A 238 5.51 -12.16 11.66
CA GLU A 238 6.31 -13.17 12.38
C GLU A 238 7.67 -13.39 11.70
N ASP A 239 7.73 -13.48 10.36
CA ASP A 239 9.00 -13.59 9.62
C ASP A 239 9.90 -12.37 9.86
N LEU A 240 9.28 -11.18 9.94
CA LEU A 240 10.00 -9.95 10.28
C LEU A 240 10.55 -10.01 11.71
N ASN A 241 9.75 -10.48 12.68
CA ASN A 241 10.19 -10.64 14.06
C ASN A 241 11.32 -11.70 14.20
N ASP A 242 11.25 -12.77 13.43
CA ASP A 242 12.29 -13.81 13.37
C ASP A 242 13.60 -13.26 12.78
N ALA A 243 13.53 -12.43 11.74
CA ALA A 243 14.68 -11.73 11.17
C ALA A 243 15.39 -10.85 12.21
N PHE A 244 14.63 -10.12 13.03
CA PHE A 244 15.20 -9.37 14.15
C PHE A 244 15.74 -10.27 15.26
N GLY A 245 15.13 -11.44 15.48
CA GLY A 245 15.65 -12.48 16.37
C GLY A 245 17.03 -12.98 15.94
N GLN A 246 17.23 -13.20 14.63
CA GLN A 246 18.53 -13.55 14.04
C GLN A 246 19.56 -12.42 14.26
N LEU A 247 19.24 -11.18 13.85
CA LEU A 247 20.14 -10.04 14.01
C LEU A 247 20.54 -9.82 15.47
N LYS A 248 19.61 -10.00 16.40
CA LYS A 248 19.86 -9.93 17.85
C LYS A 248 20.81 -11.04 18.31
N SER A 249 20.63 -12.27 17.81
CA SER A 249 21.48 -13.40 18.17
C SER A 249 22.91 -13.24 17.61
N ASP A 250 23.05 -12.56 16.47
CA ASP A 250 24.35 -12.22 15.85
C ASP A 250 25.07 -11.09 16.61
N GLY A 251 24.38 -10.43 17.54
CA GLY A 251 24.91 -9.36 18.37
C GLY A 251 25.02 -8.02 17.63
N VAL A 252 24.10 -7.76 16.69
CA VAL A 252 24.05 -6.52 15.91
C VAL A 252 23.92 -5.29 16.82
N THR A 253 24.75 -4.29 16.57
CA THR A 253 24.81 -3.01 17.29
C THR A 253 24.43 -1.82 16.45
N ASP A 254 24.50 -1.95 15.14
CA ASP A 254 24.11 -0.95 14.13
C ASP A 254 23.26 -1.63 13.06
N LEU A 255 22.22 -0.97 12.56
CA LEU A 255 21.31 -1.52 11.56
C LEU A 255 21.28 -0.64 10.31
N VAL A 256 21.40 -1.26 9.16
CA VAL A 256 21.04 -0.70 7.85
C VAL A 256 19.70 -1.31 7.44
N LEU A 257 18.66 -0.50 7.44
CA LEU A 257 17.30 -0.86 7.02
C LEU A 257 17.12 -0.39 5.58
N ASP A 258 17.02 -1.32 4.64
CA ASP A 258 16.88 -1.02 3.22
C ASP A 258 15.39 -1.01 2.81
N LEU A 259 14.86 0.18 2.64
CA LEU A 259 13.49 0.44 2.20
C LEU A 259 13.43 1.06 0.79
N ARG A 260 14.54 1.02 0.02
CA ARG A 260 14.67 1.73 -1.28
C ARG A 260 13.57 1.40 -2.30
N TYR A 261 12.97 0.21 -2.25
CA TYR A 261 11.91 -0.23 -3.17
C TYR A 261 10.60 -0.56 -2.46
N ASN A 262 10.45 -0.15 -1.19
CA ASN A 262 9.29 -0.46 -0.37
C ASN A 262 8.18 0.60 -0.52
N PRO A 263 7.05 0.28 -1.16
CA PRO A 263 5.98 1.24 -1.44
C PRO A 263 5.06 1.52 -0.23
N GLY A 264 5.29 0.85 0.92
CA GLY A 264 4.44 0.97 2.10
C GLY A 264 3.65 -0.29 2.42
N GLY A 265 2.43 -0.13 2.93
CA GLY A 265 1.52 -1.20 3.35
C GLY A 265 0.92 -0.98 4.75
N SER A 266 0.92 -2.01 5.58
CA SER A 266 0.33 -2.05 6.92
C SER A 266 0.93 -1.02 7.89
N VAL A 267 0.06 -0.22 8.51
CA VAL A 267 0.42 0.68 9.62
C VAL A 267 0.91 -0.13 10.82
N ASN A 268 0.25 -1.27 11.13
CA ASN A 268 0.67 -2.12 12.24
C ASN A 268 2.04 -2.73 12.01
N SER A 269 2.34 -3.25 10.82
CA SER A 269 3.68 -3.80 10.51
C SER A 269 4.77 -2.75 10.64
N SER A 270 4.49 -1.46 10.27
CA SER A 270 5.44 -0.35 10.48
C SER A 270 5.70 -0.08 11.98
N ARG A 271 4.64 -0.19 12.81
CA ARG A 271 4.74 -0.10 14.28
C ARG A 271 5.59 -1.23 14.86
N LEU A 272 5.38 -2.46 14.37
CA LEU A 272 6.14 -3.64 14.81
C LEU A 272 7.62 -3.50 14.44
N LEU A 273 7.93 -3.14 13.18
CA LEU A 273 9.30 -2.88 12.73
C LEU A 273 9.97 -1.80 13.57
N SER A 274 9.28 -0.69 13.83
CA SER A 274 9.81 0.39 14.66
C SER A 274 10.07 -0.07 16.11
N SER A 275 9.21 -0.98 16.63
CA SER A 275 9.40 -1.58 17.95
C SER A 275 10.61 -2.52 18.00
N MET A 276 10.86 -3.27 16.93
CA MET A 276 12.02 -4.12 16.77
C MET A 276 13.32 -3.30 16.69
N VAL A 277 13.29 -2.13 16.06
CA VAL A 277 14.44 -1.22 16.00
C VAL A 277 14.73 -0.57 17.35
N PHE A 278 13.73 0.07 17.95
CA PHE A 278 13.92 0.97 19.10
C PHE A 278 13.59 0.32 20.43
N SER A 279 12.33 -0.04 20.67
CA SER A 279 11.88 -0.43 22.01
C SER A 279 10.53 -1.14 21.97
N SER A 280 10.40 -2.17 22.80
CA SER A 280 9.12 -2.83 23.10
C SER A 280 8.35 -2.19 24.27
N ASN A 281 8.67 -0.94 24.65
CA ASN A 281 8.00 -0.24 25.74
C ASN A 281 6.67 0.35 25.27
N THR A 282 5.57 -0.27 25.67
CA THR A 282 4.20 0.10 25.34
C THR A 282 3.71 1.42 25.98
N ASN A 283 4.54 2.11 26.77
CA ASN A 283 4.23 3.47 27.24
C ASN A 283 4.72 4.57 26.30
N ASN A 284 5.56 4.22 25.31
CA ASN A 284 6.02 5.17 24.32
C ASN A 284 5.01 5.28 23.19
N VAL A 285 4.57 6.47 22.86
CA VAL A 285 3.68 6.74 21.74
C VAL A 285 4.45 6.54 20.44
N TYR A 286 3.96 5.68 19.55
CA TYR A 286 4.49 5.54 18.20
C TYR A 286 3.95 6.65 17.30
N ILE A 287 2.62 6.70 17.14
CA ILE A 287 1.91 7.71 16.32
C ILE A 287 0.59 8.12 16.96
N ARG A 288 0.05 9.26 16.50
CA ARG A 288 -1.33 9.67 16.70
C ARG A 288 -2.01 9.88 15.38
N GLN A 289 -3.26 9.43 15.28
CA GLN A 289 -4.07 9.50 14.06
C GLN A 289 -4.90 10.79 14.07
N ARG A 290 -5.01 11.44 12.92
CA ARG A 290 -5.91 12.55 12.62
C ARG A 290 -6.92 12.10 11.57
N TRP A 291 -8.18 12.18 11.90
CA TRP A 291 -9.31 11.83 11.06
C TRP A 291 -10.11 13.07 10.66
N ASN A 292 -11.18 12.89 9.85
CA ASN A 292 -12.13 13.97 9.61
C ASN A 292 -12.87 14.38 10.90
N ASP A 293 -13.52 15.55 10.89
CA ASP A 293 -14.14 16.13 12.09
C ASP A 293 -15.27 15.25 12.65
N LYS A 294 -16.05 14.54 11.80
CA LYS A 294 -17.09 13.63 12.25
C LYS A 294 -16.56 12.50 13.12
N LEU A 295 -15.46 11.91 12.69
CA LEU A 295 -14.85 10.78 13.39
C LEU A 295 -14.11 11.23 14.65
N LEU A 296 -13.52 12.43 14.64
CA LEU A 296 -12.89 13.01 15.84
C LEU A 296 -13.90 13.30 16.96
N GLU A 297 -15.21 13.45 16.66
CA GLU A 297 -16.25 13.60 17.69
C GLU A 297 -16.57 12.28 18.42
N VAL A 298 -16.25 11.13 17.83
CA VAL A 298 -16.58 9.80 18.37
C VAL A 298 -15.37 9.01 18.84
N PHE A 299 -14.17 9.26 18.30
CA PHE A 299 -12.94 8.62 18.75
C PHE A 299 -12.46 9.19 20.10
N THR A 300 -11.96 8.30 20.96
CA THR A 300 -11.25 8.66 22.17
C THR A 300 -9.74 8.83 21.90
N ASP A 301 -9.01 9.44 22.81
CA ASP A 301 -7.54 9.54 22.73
C ASP A 301 -6.87 8.16 22.63
N GLU A 302 -7.48 7.12 23.22
CA GLU A 302 -6.98 5.74 23.15
C GLU A 302 -7.17 5.14 21.75
N ASP A 303 -8.29 5.44 21.09
CA ASP A 303 -8.55 5.01 19.71
C ASP A 303 -7.57 5.65 18.73
N LEU A 304 -7.21 6.91 18.98
CA LEU A 304 -6.34 7.73 18.12
C LEU A 304 -4.84 7.51 18.34
N THR A 305 -4.43 6.79 19.40
CA THR A 305 -3.02 6.68 19.78
C THR A 305 -2.52 5.26 19.64
N ASP A 306 -1.50 5.07 18.84
CA ASP A 306 -0.77 3.80 18.77
C ASP A 306 0.56 3.92 19.51
N TYR A 307 0.82 2.94 20.37
CA TYR A 307 2.04 2.82 21.16
C TYR A 307 2.97 1.78 20.53
N PHE A 308 4.27 1.84 20.84
CA PHE A 308 5.18 0.77 20.48
C PHE A 308 4.65 -0.59 21.01
N ALA A 309 4.97 -1.67 20.31
CA ALA A 309 4.46 -2.99 20.60
C ALA A 309 5.47 -3.81 21.42
N ASP A 310 4.96 -4.64 22.33
CA ASP A 310 5.74 -5.68 23.03
C ASP A 310 5.53 -7.08 22.42
N LYS A 311 4.50 -7.22 21.57
CA LYS A 311 4.12 -8.47 20.89
C LYS A 311 3.64 -8.23 19.49
N THR A 312 3.79 -9.25 18.65
CA THR A 312 3.15 -9.34 17.32
C THR A 312 1.65 -9.61 17.43
N GLY A 313 0.95 -9.57 16.30
CA GLY A 313 -0.47 -9.94 16.24
C GLY A 313 -0.77 -11.38 16.65
N ALA A 314 0.18 -12.30 16.49
CA ALA A 314 0.09 -13.69 16.95
C ALA A 314 0.43 -13.85 18.45
N GLY A 315 0.86 -12.79 19.12
CA GLY A 315 1.20 -12.79 20.55
C GLY A 315 2.66 -13.15 20.86
N THR A 316 3.52 -13.29 19.84
CA THR A 316 4.96 -13.51 19.99
C THR A 316 5.65 -12.25 20.51
N ALA A 317 6.56 -12.39 21.48
CA ALA A 317 7.32 -11.26 22.01
C ALA A 317 8.20 -10.62 20.93
N ILE A 318 8.26 -9.29 20.92
CA ILE A 318 9.08 -8.52 19.96
C ILE A 318 10.57 -8.72 20.23
N ASN A 319 11.30 -9.09 19.21
CA ASN A 319 12.76 -9.12 19.18
C ASN A 319 13.33 -7.73 18.95
N THR A 320 13.46 -6.91 20.00
CA THR A 320 14.01 -5.57 19.87
C THR A 320 15.54 -5.56 19.92
N LEU A 321 16.17 -4.76 19.04
CA LEU A 321 17.60 -4.47 19.06
C LEU A 321 17.94 -3.31 20.01
N SER A 322 16.95 -2.51 20.42
CA SER A 322 17.08 -1.37 21.31
C SER A 322 18.13 -0.35 20.84
N LEU A 323 18.09 -0.03 19.57
CA LEU A 323 19.02 0.91 18.93
C LEU A 323 18.64 2.37 19.24
N ASN A 324 19.65 3.23 19.29
CA ASN A 324 19.51 4.68 19.36
C ASN A 324 19.84 5.38 18.03
N ARG A 325 20.28 4.62 17.03
CA ARG A 325 20.56 5.06 15.67
C ARG A 325 20.22 3.96 14.67
N VAL A 326 19.70 4.35 13.49
CA VAL A 326 19.41 3.46 12.37
C VAL A 326 19.74 4.16 11.05
N TYR A 327 20.32 3.44 10.11
CA TYR A 327 20.57 3.90 8.75
C TYR A 327 19.48 3.36 7.84
N VAL A 328 18.79 4.24 7.12
CA VAL A 328 17.69 3.86 6.22
C VAL A 328 18.07 4.17 4.79
N LEU A 329 18.11 3.15 3.93
CA LEU A 329 18.33 3.36 2.50
C LEU A 329 16.99 3.68 1.83
N THR A 330 16.93 4.83 1.14
CA THR A 330 15.69 5.38 0.57
C THR A 330 15.84 5.77 -0.89
N THR A 331 14.72 5.67 -1.63
CA THR A 331 14.56 6.26 -2.96
C THR A 331 13.16 6.87 -3.09
N GLY A 332 12.84 7.48 -4.24
CA GLY A 332 11.49 7.93 -4.55
C GLY A 332 10.41 6.80 -4.58
N SER A 333 10.84 5.54 -4.45
CA SER A 333 9.94 4.39 -4.26
C SER A 333 9.72 4.03 -2.79
N SER A 334 10.44 4.66 -1.86
CA SER A 334 10.19 4.54 -0.42
C SER A 334 9.00 5.40 -0.06
N ALA A 335 7.86 4.78 0.25
CA ALA A 335 6.61 5.51 0.41
C ALA A 335 5.84 5.07 1.66
N SER A 336 4.99 5.98 2.18
CA SER A 336 3.87 5.61 3.02
C SER A 336 4.29 4.95 4.35
N ALA A 337 4.04 3.65 4.59
CA ALA A 337 4.47 2.95 5.81
C ALA A 337 6.00 2.96 5.99
N SER A 338 6.80 3.00 4.90
CA SER A 338 8.25 3.23 4.97
C SER A 338 8.57 4.61 5.57
N GLU A 339 7.85 5.64 5.14
CA GLU A 339 7.99 7.00 5.66
C GLU A 339 7.45 7.10 7.09
N LEU A 340 6.42 6.31 7.43
CA LEU A 340 5.87 6.24 8.77
C LEU A 340 6.89 5.65 9.77
N VAL A 341 7.69 4.66 9.37
CA VAL A 341 8.82 4.16 10.19
C VAL A 341 9.81 5.27 10.49
N ILE A 342 10.21 6.04 9.46
CA ILE A 342 11.11 7.19 9.62
C ILE A 342 10.51 8.21 10.58
N ASN A 343 9.25 8.60 10.34
CA ASN A 343 8.53 9.60 11.16
C ASN A 343 8.35 9.15 12.60
N GLY A 344 7.90 7.93 12.83
CA GLY A 344 7.62 7.38 14.17
C GLY A 344 8.88 7.16 15.00
N LEU A 345 10.01 6.85 14.37
CA LEU A 345 11.31 6.69 15.04
C LEU A 345 12.01 8.01 15.33
N ASN A 346 11.87 9.03 14.49
CA ASN A 346 12.59 10.31 14.59
C ASN A 346 12.60 10.95 15.99
N PRO A 347 11.52 10.91 16.81
CA PRO A 347 11.56 11.47 18.16
C PRO A 347 12.42 10.68 19.15
N TYR A 348 12.80 9.44 18.83
CA TYR A 348 13.43 8.50 19.76
C TYR A 348 14.81 8.00 19.31
N VAL A 349 15.02 7.94 18.00
CA VAL A 349 16.18 7.31 17.36
C VAL A 349 16.76 8.30 16.35
N GLU A 350 18.09 8.38 16.26
CA GLU A 350 18.74 9.09 15.18
C GLU A 350 18.55 8.28 13.88
N VAL A 351 17.69 8.77 12.99
CA VAL A 351 17.38 8.13 11.70
C VAL A 351 18.18 8.82 10.62
N ILE A 352 19.22 8.15 10.10
CA ILE A 352 20.10 8.65 9.04
C ILE A 352 19.67 8.06 7.71
N LYS A 353 19.18 8.91 6.81
CA LYS A 353 18.69 8.50 5.48
C LYS A 353 19.82 8.62 4.44
N ILE A 354 20.04 7.55 3.66
CA ILE A 354 21.02 7.50 2.57
C ILE A 354 20.28 7.13 1.28
N GLY A 355 20.49 7.91 0.24
CA GLY A 355 19.86 7.67 -1.06
C GLY A 355 19.24 8.91 -1.67
N THR A 356 17.95 8.88 -1.97
CA THR A 356 17.20 10.02 -2.51
C THR A 356 15.93 10.30 -1.70
N THR A 357 15.30 11.47 -1.94
CA THR A 357 14.07 11.90 -1.29
C THR A 357 12.96 10.85 -1.45
N THR A 358 12.22 10.58 -0.39
CA THR A 358 11.11 9.64 -0.38
C THR A 358 9.86 10.20 -1.07
N ARG A 359 8.78 9.44 -1.16
CA ARG A 359 7.58 9.75 -1.95
C ARG A 359 6.74 10.92 -1.43
N GLY A 360 6.62 11.07 -0.12
CA GLY A 360 5.80 12.10 0.50
C GLY A 360 4.32 11.74 0.65
N LYS A 361 4.02 10.56 1.19
CA LYS A 361 2.65 10.15 1.55
C LYS A 361 2.51 9.98 3.05
N ASN A 362 1.78 10.88 3.69
CA ASN A 362 1.52 10.86 5.12
C ASN A 362 0.08 10.47 5.49
N GLU A 363 -0.77 10.21 4.49
CA GLU A 363 -2.15 9.79 4.69
C GLU A 363 -2.26 8.27 4.71
N PHE A 364 -3.15 7.77 5.58
CA PHE A 364 -3.53 6.35 5.61
C PHE A 364 -4.94 6.15 5.05
N SER A 365 -5.19 4.92 4.62
CA SER A 365 -6.41 4.49 3.95
C SER A 365 -7.04 3.29 4.65
N LEU A 366 -8.30 3.01 4.31
CA LEU A 366 -9.03 1.80 4.66
C LEU A 366 -9.60 1.17 3.39
N THR A 367 -9.57 -0.15 3.32
CA THR A 367 -10.28 -0.88 2.27
C THR A 367 -11.76 -0.90 2.59
N MET A 368 -12.59 -0.42 1.67
CA MET A 368 -14.04 -0.34 1.82
C MET A 368 -14.75 -1.10 0.71
N VAL A 369 -15.80 -1.82 1.10
CA VAL A 369 -16.64 -2.65 0.25
C VAL A 369 -18.12 -2.42 0.61
N ASP A 370 -19.02 -2.85 -0.23
CA ASP A 370 -20.48 -2.68 -0.01
C ASP A 370 -21.00 -3.63 1.08
N ASP A 371 -20.64 -3.34 2.34
CA ASP A 371 -21.16 -3.95 3.57
C ASP A 371 -21.69 -2.86 4.53
N PRO A 372 -22.84 -2.24 4.24
CA PRO A 372 -23.37 -1.14 5.04
C PRO A 372 -23.81 -1.56 6.44
N ASN A 373 -24.08 -2.87 6.65
CA ASN A 373 -24.61 -3.43 7.89
C ASN A 373 -23.51 -3.85 8.88
N ARG A 374 -22.26 -3.51 8.63
CA ARG A 374 -21.20 -3.76 9.60
C ARG A 374 -21.37 -2.82 10.78
N ASP A 375 -21.69 -3.41 11.95
CA ASP A 375 -21.86 -2.67 13.18
C ASP A 375 -20.59 -1.90 13.59
N GLY A 376 -20.75 -0.61 13.90
CA GLY A 376 -19.69 0.30 14.33
C GLY A 376 -18.64 0.68 13.28
N ALA A 377 -18.59 0.03 12.12
CA ALA A 377 -17.62 0.33 11.06
C ALA A 377 -18.18 0.00 9.67
N PRO A 378 -19.28 0.66 9.23
CA PRO A 378 -19.92 0.36 7.95
C PRO A 378 -18.94 0.53 6.79
N PHE A 379 -19.07 -0.34 5.79
CA PHE A 379 -18.27 -0.42 4.57
C PHE A 379 -16.81 -0.88 4.74
N ILE A 380 -16.20 -0.85 5.92
CA ILE A 380 -14.82 -1.29 6.10
C ILE A 380 -14.72 -2.80 5.87
N TYR A 381 -13.84 -3.21 4.96
CA TYR A 381 -13.60 -4.61 4.66
C TYR A 381 -13.03 -5.38 5.87
N THR A 382 -13.51 -6.60 6.03
CA THR A 382 -12.95 -7.58 6.97
C THR A 382 -13.12 -8.99 6.39
N PRO A 383 -12.09 -9.83 6.33
CA PRO A 383 -12.17 -11.17 5.74
C PRO A 383 -13.28 -12.04 6.34
N SER A 384 -13.54 -11.91 7.65
CA SER A 384 -14.60 -12.68 8.34
C SER A 384 -16.04 -12.31 7.91
N ARG A 385 -16.19 -11.23 7.14
CA ARG A 385 -17.51 -10.71 6.72
C ARG A 385 -17.72 -10.75 5.21
N GLU A 386 -16.85 -11.37 4.43
CA GLU A 386 -16.98 -11.46 2.96
C GLU A 386 -18.37 -11.94 2.50
N ASN A 387 -19.02 -12.84 3.27
CA ASN A 387 -20.36 -13.32 2.97
C ASN A 387 -21.49 -12.31 3.26
N GLN A 388 -21.18 -11.14 3.79
CA GLN A 388 -22.11 -10.03 4.04
C GLN A 388 -21.97 -8.91 3.00
N ILE A 389 -20.91 -8.93 2.19
CA ILE A 389 -20.73 -7.99 1.09
C ILE A 389 -21.84 -8.21 0.07
N ASN A 390 -22.36 -7.11 -0.48
CA ASN A 390 -23.37 -7.17 -1.54
C ASN A 390 -22.86 -8.00 -2.73
N PRO A 391 -23.48 -9.16 -3.05
CA PRO A 391 -22.98 -10.06 -4.09
C PRO A 391 -23.10 -9.49 -5.51
N GLU A 392 -23.86 -8.41 -5.69
CA GLU A 392 -24.02 -7.72 -6.97
C GLU A 392 -23.04 -6.54 -7.14
N ASN A 393 -22.21 -6.27 -6.10
CA ASN A 393 -21.23 -5.19 -6.11
C ASN A 393 -19.84 -5.71 -5.75
N SER A 394 -18.98 -5.92 -6.76
CA SER A 394 -17.59 -6.34 -6.57
C SER A 394 -16.61 -5.18 -6.33
N TRP A 395 -17.09 -3.94 -6.40
CA TRP A 395 -16.23 -2.77 -6.26
C TRP A 395 -15.70 -2.58 -4.84
N ALA A 396 -14.47 -2.12 -4.75
CA ALA A 396 -13.88 -1.59 -3.53
C ALA A 396 -13.32 -0.21 -3.77
N ILE A 397 -13.29 0.60 -2.72
CA ILE A 397 -12.57 1.87 -2.71
C ILE A 397 -11.52 1.85 -1.60
N GLN A 398 -10.44 2.60 -1.83
CA GLN A 398 -9.35 2.79 -0.88
C GLN A 398 -9.15 4.30 -0.65
N PRO A 399 -10.10 4.96 0.03
CA PRO A 399 -10.00 6.39 0.28
C PRO A 399 -8.96 6.67 1.35
N LEU A 400 -8.34 7.84 1.27
CA LEU A 400 -7.56 8.38 2.37
C LEU A 400 -8.51 8.82 3.48
N VAL A 401 -8.30 8.31 4.70
CA VAL A 401 -9.21 8.52 5.81
C VAL A 401 -8.60 9.32 6.95
N GLY A 402 -7.27 9.56 6.91
CA GLY A 402 -6.59 10.35 7.92
C GLY A 402 -5.10 10.49 7.69
N ARG A 403 -4.42 11.17 8.64
CA ARG A 403 -2.97 11.38 8.68
C ARG A 403 -2.38 10.88 9.98
N ASN A 404 -1.10 10.47 9.94
CA ASN A 404 -0.37 10.05 11.12
C ASN A 404 0.62 11.13 11.57
N GLU A 405 0.51 11.53 12.84
CA GLU A 405 1.49 12.37 13.52
C GLU A 405 2.41 11.51 14.39
N ASN A 406 3.68 11.85 14.49
CA ASN A 406 4.57 11.20 15.45
C ASN A 406 4.32 11.71 16.89
N SER A 407 5.04 11.19 17.87
CA SER A 407 4.85 11.51 19.30
C SER A 407 5.04 12.99 19.66
N VAL A 408 5.67 13.80 18.79
CA VAL A 408 5.85 15.25 18.98
C VAL A 408 4.95 16.09 18.06
N GLY A 409 4.00 15.46 17.36
CA GLY A 409 2.98 16.13 16.55
C GLY A 409 3.43 16.46 15.12
N PHE A 410 4.53 15.88 14.62
CA PHE A 410 4.97 16.13 13.26
C PHE A 410 4.30 15.15 12.27
N SER A 411 3.72 15.70 11.20
CA SER A 411 3.08 14.94 10.10
C SER A 411 3.34 15.54 8.72
N ASP A 412 3.98 16.69 8.61
CA ASP A 412 4.15 17.43 7.35
C ASP A 412 5.39 16.95 6.58
N TYR A 413 5.25 15.77 5.93
CA TYR A 413 6.24 15.23 5.00
C TYR A 413 5.66 14.94 3.62
N THR A 414 4.71 15.76 3.17
CA THR A 414 4.05 15.62 1.86
C THR A 414 5.01 15.80 0.67
N ALA A 415 6.18 16.41 0.90
CA ALA A 415 7.28 16.50 -0.07
C ALA A 415 8.27 15.32 0.01
N GLY A 416 8.05 14.37 0.95
CA GLY A 416 8.99 13.30 1.28
C GLY A 416 10.00 13.72 2.34
N PHE A 417 10.83 12.75 2.75
CA PHE A 417 11.99 12.99 3.59
C PHE A 417 13.22 13.10 2.70
N ASP A 418 13.90 14.22 2.74
CA ASP A 418 15.21 14.37 2.09
C ASP A 418 16.25 13.46 2.76
N PRO A 419 17.17 12.88 1.98
CA PRO A 419 18.27 12.11 2.54
C PRO A 419 19.26 13.02 3.31
N ASP A 420 19.84 12.48 4.37
CA ASP A 420 20.96 13.13 5.08
C ASP A 420 22.25 12.99 4.26
N ILE A 421 22.34 11.91 3.48
CA ILE A 421 23.44 11.64 2.55
C ILE A 421 22.85 11.31 1.19
N GLU A 422 22.95 12.25 0.25
CA GLU A 422 22.49 12.02 -1.12
C GLU A 422 23.40 11.06 -1.87
N LEU A 423 22.84 9.96 -2.37
CA LEU A 423 23.52 9.01 -3.26
C LEU A 423 22.47 8.32 -4.14
N LYS A 424 22.43 8.68 -5.41
CA LYS A 424 21.54 8.02 -6.39
C LYS A 424 22.09 6.64 -6.76
N GLU A 425 21.19 5.69 -7.06
CA GLU A 425 21.59 4.46 -7.74
C GLU A 425 22.16 4.79 -9.13
N ASP A 426 23.14 4.02 -9.57
CA ASP A 426 23.78 4.16 -10.87
C ASP A 426 23.47 2.92 -11.72
N LEU A 427 22.83 3.13 -12.89
CA LEU A 427 22.47 2.04 -13.81
C LEU A 427 23.68 1.21 -14.26
N GLU A 428 24.86 1.80 -14.33
CA GLU A 428 26.09 1.10 -14.67
C GLU A 428 26.76 0.40 -13.47
N ASN A 429 26.27 0.68 -12.24
CA ASN A 429 26.86 0.15 -11.00
C ASN A 429 25.81 -0.05 -9.91
N LEU A 430 24.75 -0.81 -10.19
CA LEU A 430 23.70 -1.12 -9.20
C LEU A 430 24.17 -2.05 -8.09
N GLY A 431 25.21 -2.81 -8.30
CA GLY A 431 25.75 -3.79 -7.35
C GLY A 431 24.80 -4.97 -7.06
N VAL A 432 25.20 -5.81 -6.12
CA VAL A 432 24.42 -6.96 -5.65
C VAL A 432 23.81 -6.61 -4.30
N LEU A 433 22.49 -6.68 -4.17
CA LEU A 433 21.77 -6.39 -2.93
C LEU A 433 22.27 -7.30 -1.80
N GLY A 434 22.57 -6.70 -0.64
CA GLY A 434 23.13 -7.39 0.51
C GLY A 434 24.61 -7.73 0.41
N ASP A 435 25.32 -7.34 -0.65
CA ASP A 435 26.79 -7.37 -0.68
C ASP A 435 27.35 -6.09 -0.04
N GLU A 436 28.35 -6.22 0.81
CA GLU A 436 28.98 -5.07 1.49
C GLU A 436 29.61 -4.03 0.54
N ASN A 437 29.75 -4.37 -0.75
CA ASN A 437 30.26 -3.49 -1.80
C ASN A 437 29.12 -2.86 -2.64
N GLU A 438 27.86 -3.20 -2.40
CA GLU A 438 26.74 -2.52 -3.06
C GLU A 438 26.76 -1.03 -2.66
N PRO A 439 26.63 -0.08 -3.59
CA PRO A 439 26.96 1.33 -3.34
C PRO A 439 26.25 1.96 -2.14
N LEU A 440 24.92 1.80 -2.00
CA LEU A 440 24.20 2.42 -0.89
C LEU A 440 24.52 1.74 0.45
N LEU A 441 24.59 0.40 0.48
CA LEU A 441 24.99 -0.34 1.67
C LEU A 441 26.46 -0.04 2.04
N ALA A 442 27.35 0.03 1.06
CA ALA A 442 28.73 0.39 1.27
C ALA A 442 28.88 1.79 1.90
N LYS A 443 28.04 2.74 1.46
CA LYS A 443 28.04 4.09 2.04
C LYS A 443 27.57 4.07 3.49
N ALA A 444 26.51 3.32 3.81
CA ALA A 444 26.06 3.13 5.18
C ALA A 444 27.15 2.50 6.08
N ILE A 445 27.84 1.46 5.58
CA ILE A 445 28.95 0.82 6.28
C ILE A 445 30.09 1.82 6.53
N GLU A 446 30.42 2.67 5.56
CA GLU A 446 31.44 3.72 5.71
C GLU A 446 31.06 4.71 6.83
N GLU A 447 29.80 5.15 6.86
CA GLU A 447 29.31 6.07 7.91
C GLU A 447 29.30 5.42 9.31
N ILE A 448 28.97 4.14 9.39
CA ILE A 448 28.97 3.40 10.66
C ILE A 448 30.38 3.22 11.18
N THR A 449 31.31 2.81 10.32
CA THR A 449 32.65 2.39 10.72
C THR A 449 33.68 3.53 10.73
N GLY A 450 33.40 4.63 10.05
CA GLY A 450 34.34 5.70 9.79
C GLY A 450 35.50 5.30 8.87
N ILE A 451 35.40 4.14 8.21
CA ILE A 451 36.46 3.60 7.35
C ILE A 451 36.11 3.91 5.90
N SER A 452 36.76 4.93 5.36
CA SER A 452 36.72 5.20 3.92
C SER A 452 37.49 4.11 3.18
N GLY A 453 36.75 3.21 2.53
CA GLY A 453 37.30 2.25 1.57
C GLY A 453 37.88 2.99 0.33
N LYS A 454 38.52 2.24 -0.58
CA LYS A 454 38.84 2.75 -1.92
C LYS A 454 37.62 2.72 -2.86
N ARG A 455 36.41 2.85 -2.31
CA ARG A 455 35.17 2.75 -3.06
C ARG A 455 34.92 4.05 -3.81
N ASP A 456 34.57 3.94 -5.07
CA ASP A 456 34.15 5.05 -5.90
C ASP A 456 32.62 5.15 -5.83
N PHE A 457 32.12 6.24 -5.27
CA PHE A 457 30.68 6.57 -5.22
C PHE A 457 30.26 7.53 -6.34
N THR A 458 31.07 7.67 -7.39
CA THR A 458 30.72 8.47 -8.55
C THR A 458 29.53 7.81 -9.26
N VAL A 459 28.46 8.56 -9.41
CA VAL A 459 27.28 8.16 -10.19
C VAL A 459 27.45 8.69 -11.60
N LYS A 460 27.51 7.80 -12.59
CA LYS A 460 27.67 8.15 -14.00
C LYS A 460 26.34 8.28 -14.70
N THR A 461 25.47 7.27 -14.51
CA THR A 461 24.14 7.20 -15.13
C THR A 461 23.12 7.08 -14.01
N PRO A 462 22.67 8.23 -13.42
CA PRO A 462 21.76 8.23 -12.29
C PRO A 462 20.41 7.65 -12.65
N VAL A 463 19.83 6.92 -11.70
CA VAL A 463 18.44 6.44 -11.81
C VAL A 463 17.50 7.62 -11.63
N GLU A 464 16.74 7.95 -12.68
CA GLU A 464 15.65 8.95 -12.69
C GLU A 464 14.35 8.26 -13.08
N LEU A 465 13.64 7.77 -12.07
CA LEU A 465 12.52 6.86 -12.22
C LEU A 465 11.28 7.56 -12.82
N PHE A 466 10.80 7.08 -13.99
CA PHE A 466 9.49 7.41 -14.52
C PHE A 466 8.38 6.68 -13.75
N THR A 467 8.48 5.35 -13.63
CA THR A 467 7.57 4.50 -12.87
C THR A 467 8.21 3.15 -12.54
N SER A 468 7.52 2.26 -11.85
CA SER A 468 8.00 0.91 -11.54
C SER A 468 6.88 -0.12 -11.56
N SER A 469 7.24 -1.40 -11.59
CA SER A 469 6.31 -2.53 -11.52
C SER A 469 5.34 -2.41 -10.32
N LYS A 470 5.84 -2.04 -9.15
CA LYS A 470 5.03 -1.90 -7.93
C LYS A 470 3.97 -0.78 -8.01
N MET A 471 4.15 0.21 -8.89
CA MET A 471 3.15 1.28 -9.10
C MET A 471 1.88 0.81 -9.83
N PHE A 472 1.88 -0.41 -10.39
CA PHE A 472 0.74 -1.05 -11.05
C PHE A 472 0.11 -2.14 -10.20
N THR A 473 0.46 -2.20 -8.94
CA THR A 473 -0.19 -3.07 -7.94
C THR A 473 -0.98 -2.23 -6.94
N PRO A 474 -2.02 -2.76 -6.31
CA PRO A 474 -2.75 -2.08 -5.22
C PRO A 474 -1.88 -1.71 -4.01
N MET A 475 -0.71 -2.32 -3.86
CA MET A 475 0.26 -1.96 -2.81
C MET A 475 0.93 -0.60 -3.04
N LYS A 476 0.84 -0.04 -4.26
CA LYS A 476 1.47 1.22 -4.62
C LYS A 476 1.17 2.32 -3.59
N ASP A 477 2.22 2.96 -3.11
CA ASP A 477 2.12 4.12 -2.20
C ASP A 477 1.07 3.93 -1.09
N ASN A 478 0.82 2.68 -0.61
CA ASN A 478 -0.31 2.44 0.28
C ASN A 478 0.12 2.45 1.76
N MET A 479 -0.71 3.09 2.59
CA MET A 479 -0.64 3.04 4.06
C MET A 479 -2.00 2.58 4.56
N VAL A 480 -2.13 1.28 4.80
CA VAL A 480 -3.40 0.66 5.19
C VAL A 480 -3.50 0.59 6.70
N LEU A 481 -4.58 1.13 7.24
CA LEU A 481 -4.91 0.93 8.65
C LEU A 481 -5.61 -0.43 8.80
N ASP A 482 -4.91 -1.37 9.41
CA ASP A 482 -5.36 -2.75 9.64
C ASP A 482 -5.75 -3.04 11.10
N LYS A 483 -5.83 -1.98 11.91
CA LYS A 483 -6.30 -2.02 13.29
C LYS A 483 -7.83 -2.21 13.32
N PRO A 484 -8.38 -3.11 14.16
CA PRO A 484 -9.82 -3.16 14.37
C PRO A 484 -10.35 -1.83 14.90
N LEU A 485 -11.33 -1.26 14.22
CA LEU A 485 -12.04 -0.05 14.68
C LEU A 485 -13.28 -0.49 15.45
N HIS A 486 -13.44 0.00 16.68
CA HIS A 486 -14.60 -0.22 17.54
C HIS A 486 -15.32 1.11 17.73
N LEU A 487 -16.20 1.44 16.80
CA LEU A 487 -16.97 2.68 16.83
C LEU A 487 -18.42 2.40 17.21
N ASN A 488 -18.99 3.26 18.06
CA ASN A 488 -20.44 3.40 18.19
C ASN A 488 -20.86 4.58 17.30
N LEU A 489 -20.87 4.36 15.98
CA LEU A 489 -21.40 5.33 15.05
C LEU A 489 -22.93 5.25 15.12
N ASP A 490 -23.58 6.18 15.86
CA ASP A 490 -25.00 6.49 15.66
C ASP A 490 -25.11 7.28 14.34
N LEU A 491 -25.08 6.54 13.22
CA LEU A 491 -25.35 7.11 11.90
C LEU A 491 -26.83 7.50 11.84
N LYS A 492 -27.12 8.79 12.03
CA LYS A 492 -28.46 9.34 11.87
C LYS A 492 -28.79 9.59 10.41
#